data_350732f651256ba285b7e1b88166a2cd
#
_entry.id   350732f651256ba285b7e1b88166a2cd
#
_cell.length_a   1.000
_cell.length_b   1.000
_cell.length_c   1.000
_cell.angle_alpha   90.00
_cell.angle_beta   90.00
_cell.angle_gamma   90.00
#
_symmetry.space_group_name_H-M   'P 1'
#
loop_
_entity.id
_entity.type
_entity.pdbx_description
1 polymer ?
#
loop_
_entity_poly.entity_id
_entity_poly.type
_entity_poly.pdbx_seq_one_letter_code
_entity_poly.pdbx_strand_id
1 'polypeptide(L)'
;MNTTLIVAAAITVVVTACSPQPIDTSERSEAPPTVTVTLPSGDIAAGRQAFLDLRCTACHAVSSEPDFPAPVSANPGPPIDARLAGRDVSYLMASIMTPSHAISVNISEELRARLEGALSPMGDFSRAMTVRQLVDLHAYLRSLK
;
A
#
# COMPACT_ATOMS: atom_id res chain seq x y z
N MET A 1 53.96 72.17 2.13
CA MET A 1 54.18 70.90 1.41
C MET A 1 53.60 69.75 2.28
N ASN A 2 52.35 69.35 2.02
CA ASN A 2 51.68 68.27 2.79
C ASN A 2 51.71 67.04 1.93
N THR A 3 52.40 66.02 2.37
CA THR A 3 52.48 64.73 1.71
C THR A 3 51.42 63.81 2.37
N THR A 4 50.32 63.57 1.68
CA THR A 4 49.25 62.65 2.14
C THR A 4 49.64 61.23 1.77
N LEU A 5 49.88 60.40 2.77
CA LEU A 5 50.13 58.97 2.62
C LEU A 5 48.81 58.28 2.44
N ILE A 6 48.52 57.62 1.28
CA ILE A 6 47.40 56.80 1.03
C ILE A 6 47.79 55.34 1.37
N VAL A 7 47.21 54.79 2.44
CA VAL A 7 47.37 53.41 2.82
C VAL A 7 46.28 52.59 2.09
N ALA A 8 46.70 51.82 1.10
CA ALA A 8 45.81 50.89 0.42
C ALA A 8 45.67 49.61 1.25
N ALA A 9 44.48 49.40 1.83
CA ALA A 9 44.15 48.15 2.50
C ALA A 9 43.72 47.11 1.48
N ALA A 10 44.53 46.08 1.29
CA ALA A 10 44.19 44.92 0.47
C ALA A 10 43.23 44.00 1.25
N ILE A 11 41.98 43.91 0.81
CA ILE A 11 40.98 42.96 1.35
C ILE A 11 41.18 41.62 0.62
N THR A 12 41.77 40.65 1.30
CA THR A 12 41.90 39.28 0.80
C THR A 12 40.57 38.53 1.05
N VAL A 13 39.78 38.33 0.00
CA VAL A 13 38.55 37.49 0.06
C VAL A 13 38.98 36.02 0.01
N VAL A 14 38.86 35.31 1.13
CA VAL A 14 39.04 33.85 1.18
C VAL A 14 37.75 33.23 0.70
N VAL A 15 37.72 32.76 -0.54
CA VAL A 15 36.62 31.96 -1.07
C VAL A 15 36.81 30.53 -0.58
N THR A 16 36.07 30.15 0.45
CA THR A 16 36.01 28.75 0.92
C THR A 16 35.21 27.99 -0.12
N ALA A 17 35.86 27.26 -1.00
CA ALA A 17 35.18 26.33 -1.91
C ALA A 17 34.58 25.20 -1.10
N CYS A 18 33.24 25.16 -1.02
CA CYS A 18 32.50 23.97 -0.60
C CYS A 18 32.71 22.87 -1.65
N SER A 19 33.70 22.01 -1.43
CA SER A 19 33.81 20.77 -2.22
C SER A 19 32.69 19.86 -1.84
N PRO A 20 31.86 19.37 -2.80
CA PRO A 20 30.89 18.33 -2.50
C PRO A 20 31.63 17.06 -2.02
N GLN A 21 31.35 16.65 -0.80
CA GLN A 21 31.88 15.38 -0.29
C GLN A 21 31.29 14.24 -1.09
N PRO A 22 32.08 13.30 -1.58
CA PRO A 22 31.51 12.08 -2.17
C PRO A 22 30.69 11.37 -1.10
N ILE A 23 29.41 11.10 -1.42
CA ILE A 23 28.55 10.30 -0.57
C ILE A 23 29.12 8.89 -0.61
N ASP A 24 29.67 8.44 0.51
CA ASP A 24 30.13 7.07 0.65
C ASP A 24 28.92 6.15 0.64
N THR A 25 28.70 5.48 -0.49
CA THR A 25 27.60 4.52 -0.70
C THR A 25 27.85 3.17 -0.06
N SER A 26 29.02 2.96 0.56
CA SER A 26 29.37 1.68 1.20
C SER A 26 28.67 1.44 2.54
N GLU A 27 28.10 2.45 3.20
CA GLU A 27 27.38 2.28 4.47
C GLU A 27 25.88 1.93 4.32
N ARG A 28 25.35 1.85 3.09
CA ARG A 28 23.92 1.59 2.86
C ARG A 28 23.61 0.12 2.53
N SER A 29 24.40 -0.82 3.04
CA SER A 29 24.13 -2.26 2.88
C SER A 29 23.52 -2.91 4.11
N GLU A 30 23.09 -2.13 5.08
CA GLU A 30 22.30 -2.69 6.19
C GLU A 30 20.85 -2.81 5.72
N ALA A 31 20.37 -4.04 5.56
CA ALA A 31 18.95 -4.28 5.26
C ALA A 31 18.10 -3.56 6.31
N PRO A 32 17.00 -2.89 5.93
CA PRO A 32 16.17 -2.19 6.90
C PRO A 32 15.74 -3.16 8.00
N PRO A 33 15.67 -2.72 9.26
CA PRO A 33 15.29 -3.58 10.37
C PRO A 33 13.94 -4.24 10.06
N THR A 34 13.89 -5.56 10.12
CA THR A 34 12.65 -6.31 9.93
C THR A 34 11.78 -6.13 11.17
N VAL A 35 10.65 -5.46 11.01
CA VAL A 35 9.64 -5.36 12.07
C VAL A 35 8.63 -6.47 11.88
N THR A 36 8.55 -7.38 12.83
CA THR A 36 7.50 -8.40 12.85
C THR A 36 6.27 -7.84 13.56
N VAL A 37 5.17 -7.68 12.83
CA VAL A 37 3.88 -7.29 13.38
C VAL A 37 3.04 -8.54 13.57
N THR A 38 2.69 -8.86 14.81
CA THR A 38 1.77 -9.95 15.12
C THR A 38 0.36 -9.36 15.22
N LEU A 39 -0.53 -9.81 14.33
CA LEU A 39 -1.93 -9.41 14.38
C LEU A 39 -2.65 -10.17 15.51
N PRO A 40 -3.57 -9.53 16.24
CA PRO A 40 -4.41 -10.22 17.20
C PRO A 40 -5.33 -11.22 16.48
N SER A 41 -5.91 -12.16 17.21
CA SER A 41 -6.93 -13.05 16.67
C SER A 41 -8.16 -12.24 16.24
N GLY A 42 -8.62 -12.50 15.01
CA GLY A 42 -9.85 -11.91 14.48
C GLY A 42 -11.08 -12.77 14.78
N ASP A 43 -12.24 -12.15 14.72
CA ASP A 43 -13.54 -12.80 14.82
C ASP A 43 -14.11 -13.03 13.41
N ILE A 44 -14.44 -14.30 13.09
CA ILE A 44 -14.92 -14.69 11.76
C ILE A 44 -16.30 -14.08 11.47
N ALA A 45 -17.20 -14.05 12.46
CA ALA A 45 -18.55 -13.53 12.27
C ALA A 45 -18.53 -12.00 12.11
N ALA A 46 -17.71 -11.31 12.91
CA ALA A 46 -17.49 -9.88 12.75
C ALA A 46 -16.82 -9.55 11.41
N GLY A 47 -15.89 -10.39 10.94
CA GLY A 47 -15.25 -10.24 9.64
C GLY A 47 -16.23 -10.43 8.48
N ARG A 48 -17.13 -11.42 8.57
CA ARG A 48 -18.23 -11.61 7.61
C ARG A 48 -19.16 -10.39 7.57
N GLN A 49 -19.49 -9.84 8.73
CA GLN A 49 -20.29 -8.63 8.81
C GLN A 49 -19.55 -7.43 8.22
N ALA A 50 -18.27 -7.25 8.55
CA ALA A 50 -17.45 -6.18 7.98
C ALA A 50 -17.35 -6.28 6.44
N PHE A 51 -17.29 -7.48 5.88
CA PHE A 51 -17.31 -7.70 4.43
C PHE A 51 -18.60 -7.17 3.76
N LEU A 52 -19.73 -7.31 4.43
CA LEU A 52 -21.01 -6.76 3.98
C LEU A 52 -21.09 -5.24 4.18
N ASP A 53 -20.71 -4.74 5.35
CA ASP A 53 -20.78 -3.33 5.72
C ASP A 53 -19.88 -2.46 4.82
N LEU A 54 -18.71 -2.96 4.48
CA LEU A 54 -17.76 -2.33 3.56
C LEU A 54 -18.12 -2.55 2.09
N ARG A 55 -19.25 -3.19 1.82
CA ARG A 55 -19.77 -3.45 0.46
C ARG A 55 -18.83 -4.23 -0.46
N CYS A 56 -18.02 -5.11 0.09
CA CYS A 56 -17.12 -5.94 -0.70
C CYS A 56 -17.89 -6.80 -1.72
N THR A 57 -19.12 -7.22 -1.37
CA THR A 57 -20.03 -7.95 -2.26
C THR A 57 -20.46 -7.17 -3.49
N ALA A 58 -20.33 -5.85 -3.52
CA ALA A 58 -20.66 -5.08 -4.70
C ALA A 58 -19.78 -5.45 -5.91
N CYS A 59 -18.55 -5.92 -5.65
CA CYS A 59 -17.58 -6.29 -6.69
C CYS A 59 -17.17 -7.77 -6.61
N HIS A 60 -17.21 -8.39 -5.43
CA HIS A 60 -16.68 -9.74 -5.21
C HIS A 60 -17.79 -10.75 -4.93
N ALA A 61 -17.84 -11.81 -5.72
CA ALA A 61 -18.58 -13.01 -5.38
C ALA A 61 -17.78 -13.84 -4.36
N VAL A 62 -18.46 -14.46 -3.38
CA VAL A 62 -17.84 -15.39 -2.43
C VAL A 62 -18.45 -16.77 -2.68
N SER A 63 -17.66 -17.72 -3.16
CA SER A 63 -18.15 -19.02 -3.64
C SER A 63 -18.83 -19.85 -2.56
N SER A 64 -18.41 -19.71 -1.30
CA SER A 64 -18.95 -20.44 -0.14
C SER A 64 -20.13 -19.73 0.55
N GLU A 65 -20.57 -18.57 0.06
CA GLU A 65 -21.64 -17.76 0.65
C GLU A 65 -22.79 -17.57 -0.35
N PRO A 66 -23.62 -18.58 -0.60
CA PRO A 66 -24.68 -18.49 -1.60
C PRO A 66 -25.75 -17.44 -1.28
N ASP A 67 -25.87 -17.04 0.00
CA ASP A 67 -26.84 -16.04 0.46
C ASP A 67 -26.33 -14.60 0.30
N PHE A 68 -25.09 -14.41 -0.13
CA PHE A 68 -24.57 -13.06 -0.41
C PHE A 68 -25.18 -12.48 -1.69
N PRO A 69 -25.41 -11.15 -1.72
CA PRO A 69 -25.89 -10.52 -2.94
C PRO A 69 -24.88 -10.72 -4.08
N ALA A 70 -25.38 -10.94 -5.28
CA ALA A 70 -24.54 -11.00 -6.47
C ALA A 70 -23.84 -9.67 -6.73
N PRO A 71 -22.60 -9.68 -7.23
CA PRO A 71 -21.91 -8.46 -7.63
C PRO A 71 -22.71 -7.64 -8.64
N VAL A 72 -22.80 -6.34 -8.40
CA VAL A 72 -23.53 -5.38 -9.26
C VAL A 72 -22.60 -4.39 -9.98
N SER A 73 -21.30 -4.42 -9.67
CA SER A 73 -20.32 -3.53 -10.26
C SER A 73 -20.08 -3.86 -11.74
N ALA A 74 -19.97 -2.82 -12.57
CA ALA A 74 -19.50 -2.96 -13.95
C ALA A 74 -18.03 -3.42 -14.05
N ASN A 75 -17.27 -3.30 -12.95
CA ASN A 75 -15.89 -3.78 -12.84
C ASN A 75 -15.84 -4.82 -11.71
N PRO A 76 -16.26 -6.07 -11.96
CA PRO A 76 -16.24 -7.10 -10.94
C PRO A 76 -14.79 -7.40 -10.53
N GLY A 77 -14.61 -7.58 -9.24
CA GLY A 77 -13.36 -8.09 -8.69
C GLY A 77 -13.24 -9.61 -8.90
N PRO A 78 -12.05 -10.19 -8.66
CA PRO A 78 -11.90 -11.63 -8.68
C PRO A 78 -12.82 -12.29 -7.64
N PRO A 79 -13.35 -13.48 -7.93
CA PRO A 79 -14.13 -14.22 -6.93
C PRO A 79 -13.26 -14.57 -5.72
N ILE A 80 -13.86 -14.48 -4.54
CA ILE A 80 -13.22 -14.87 -3.28
C ILE A 80 -13.50 -16.36 -3.06
N ASP A 81 -12.48 -17.16 -3.21
CA ASP A 81 -12.51 -18.61 -3.07
C ASP A 81 -11.40 -19.10 -2.11
N ALA A 82 -11.35 -20.41 -1.87
CA ALA A 82 -10.33 -21.03 -1.02
C ALA A 82 -8.89 -20.76 -1.49
N ARG A 83 -8.66 -20.58 -2.79
CA ARG A 83 -7.35 -20.27 -3.35
C ARG A 83 -6.91 -18.87 -2.96
N LEU A 84 -7.80 -17.87 -3.03
CA LEU A 84 -7.52 -16.52 -2.55
C LEU A 84 -7.36 -16.51 -1.04
N ALA A 85 -8.24 -17.20 -0.33
CA ALA A 85 -8.18 -17.37 1.13
C ALA A 85 -6.84 -18.00 1.60
N GLY A 86 -6.25 -18.87 0.78
CA GLY A 86 -4.96 -19.52 1.04
C GLY A 86 -3.72 -18.63 0.85
N ARG A 87 -3.85 -17.42 0.31
CA ARG A 87 -2.73 -16.48 0.15
C ARG A 87 -2.16 -16.06 1.50
N ASP A 88 -0.90 -15.63 1.52
CA ASP A 88 -0.29 -15.16 2.74
C ASP A 88 -0.98 -13.89 3.28
N VAL A 89 -0.78 -13.63 4.58
CA VAL A 89 -1.41 -12.51 5.27
C VAL A 89 -1.03 -11.16 4.69
N SER A 90 0.23 -10.98 4.30
CA SER A 90 0.72 -9.71 3.76
C SER A 90 0.09 -9.41 2.41
N TYR A 91 -0.09 -10.43 1.56
CA TYR A 91 -0.80 -10.29 0.29
C TYR A 91 -2.26 -9.86 0.50
N LEU A 92 -3.00 -10.55 1.38
CA LEU A 92 -4.39 -10.23 1.65
C LEU A 92 -4.55 -8.82 2.22
N MET A 93 -3.72 -8.46 3.22
CA MET A 93 -3.74 -7.13 3.82
C MET A 93 -3.41 -6.02 2.81
N ALA A 94 -2.36 -6.19 2.02
CA ALA A 94 -2.00 -5.23 0.99
C ALA A 94 -3.07 -5.10 -0.10
N SER A 95 -3.71 -6.21 -0.49
CA SER A 95 -4.80 -6.19 -1.48
C SER A 95 -6.03 -5.44 -0.99
N ILE A 96 -6.28 -5.40 0.31
CA ILE A 96 -7.39 -4.67 0.91
C ILE A 96 -7.01 -3.20 1.14
N MET A 97 -5.84 -2.94 1.72
CA MET A 97 -5.43 -1.60 2.16
C MET A 97 -4.85 -0.75 1.03
N THR A 98 -4.16 -1.37 0.08
CA THR A 98 -3.50 -0.69 -1.04
C THR A 98 -3.76 -1.44 -2.36
N PRO A 99 -5.03 -1.56 -2.79
CA PRO A 99 -5.43 -2.44 -3.89
C PRO A 99 -4.79 -2.08 -5.24
N SER A 100 -4.25 -0.88 -5.37
CA SER A 100 -3.56 -0.45 -6.59
C SER A 100 -2.10 -0.94 -6.69
N HIS A 101 -1.56 -1.60 -5.65
CA HIS A 101 -0.17 -2.08 -5.67
C HIS A 101 0.05 -3.24 -6.65
N ALA A 102 -1.00 -4.03 -6.92
CA ALA A 102 -0.97 -5.12 -7.88
C ALA A 102 -2.37 -5.33 -8.49
N ILE A 103 -2.43 -5.41 -9.80
CA ILE A 103 -3.67 -5.75 -10.52
C ILE A 103 -3.73 -7.27 -10.64
N SER A 104 -4.89 -7.85 -10.31
CA SER A 104 -5.09 -9.30 -10.38
C SER A 104 -4.78 -9.84 -11.79
N VAL A 105 -4.08 -10.97 -11.82
CA VAL A 105 -3.79 -11.69 -13.07
C VAL A 105 -5.03 -12.35 -13.68
N ASN A 106 -6.11 -12.46 -12.92
CA ASN A 106 -7.35 -13.13 -13.34
C ASN A 106 -8.42 -12.16 -13.88
N ILE A 107 -8.06 -10.93 -14.19
CA ILE A 107 -8.96 -9.97 -14.87
C ILE A 107 -8.89 -10.16 -16.39
N SER A 108 -9.93 -9.73 -17.11
CA SER A 108 -9.91 -9.75 -18.59
C SER A 108 -8.81 -8.84 -19.12
N GLU A 109 -8.31 -9.16 -20.33
CA GLU A 109 -7.28 -8.36 -20.99
C GLU A 109 -7.74 -6.93 -21.25
N GLU A 110 -9.01 -6.74 -21.64
CA GLU A 110 -9.57 -5.40 -21.84
C GLU A 110 -9.61 -4.60 -20.55
N LEU A 111 -9.96 -5.23 -19.43
CA LEU A 111 -9.96 -4.58 -18.13
C LEU A 111 -8.52 -4.26 -17.70
N ARG A 112 -7.59 -5.19 -17.93
CA ARG A 112 -6.16 -4.98 -17.66
C ARG A 112 -5.61 -3.78 -18.43
N ALA A 113 -5.86 -3.71 -19.74
CA ALA A 113 -5.39 -2.62 -20.59
C ALA A 113 -5.94 -1.24 -20.13
N ARG A 114 -7.20 -1.21 -19.65
CA ARG A 114 -7.78 0.02 -19.09
C ARG A 114 -7.21 0.43 -17.74
N LEU A 115 -6.73 -0.54 -16.95
CA LEU A 115 -6.19 -0.31 -15.60
C LEU A 115 -4.68 -0.18 -15.58
N GLU A 116 -3.99 -0.43 -16.69
CA GLU A 116 -2.55 -0.27 -16.79
C GLU A 116 -2.16 1.18 -16.52
N GLY A 117 -1.38 1.39 -15.45
CA GLY A 117 -1.03 2.72 -14.96
C GLY A 117 -2.16 3.49 -14.24
N ALA A 118 -3.33 2.89 -14.04
CA ALA A 118 -4.47 3.48 -13.33
C ALA A 118 -4.61 2.94 -11.90
N LEU A 119 -5.47 3.60 -11.11
CA LEU A 119 -5.83 3.13 -9.78
C LEU A 119 -6.81 1.95 -9.86
N SER A 120 -6.72 1.03 -8.91
CA SER A 120 -7.66 -0.07 -8.78
C SER A 120 -9.10 0.45 -8.60
N PRO A 121 -10.12 -0.15 -9.26
CA PRO A 121 -11.52 0.16 -9.01
C PRO A 121 -11.98 -0.17 -7.59
N MET A 122 -11.25 -0.99 -6.86
CA MET A 122 -11.59 -1.38 -5.49
C MET A 122 -11.63 -0.21 -4.53
N GLY A 123 -10.89 0.87 -4.80
CA GLY A 123 -10.80 2.02 -3.89
C GLY A 123 -9.85 1.77 -2.71
N ASP A 124 -9.65 2.82 -1.93
CA ASP A 124 -8.73 2.85 -0.78
C ASP A 124 -9.54 2.75 0.51
N PHE A 125 -9.36 1.66 1.25
CA PHE A 125 -10.02 1.43 2.53
C PHE A 125 -9.22 1.92 3.75
N SER A 126 -8.02 2.49 3.57
CA SER A 126 -7.17 2.93 4.67
C SER A 126 -7.83 3.97 5.60
N ARG A 127 -8.83 4.71 5.08
CA ARG A 127 -9.60 5.70 5.85
C ARG A 127 -11.01 5.25 6.21
N ALA A 128 -11.51 4.19 5.60
CA ALA A 128 -12.88 3.71 5.77
C ALA A 128 -12.98 2.51 6.72
N MET A 129 -11.86 1.86 7.01
CA MET A 129 -11.80 0.63 7.77
C MET A 129 -10.92 0.81 9.01
N THR A 130 -11.38 0.29 10.14
CA THR A 130 -10.57 0.20 11.35
C THR A 130 -9.60 -0.98 11.28
N VAL A 131 -8.52 -0.92 12.06
CA VAL A 131 -7.59 -2.06 12.20
C VAL A 131 -8.33 -3.31 12.71
N ARG A 132 -9.31 -3.15 13.58
CA ARG A 132 -10.12 -4.26 14.08
C ARG A 132 -10.89 -4.94 12.95
N GLN A 133 -11.59 -4.17 12.13
CA GLN A 133 -12.30 -4.71 10.96
C GLN A 133 -11.36 -5.42 9.99
N LEU A 134 -10.15 -4.90 9.77
CA LEU A 134 -9.15 -5.53 8.91
C LEU A 134 -8.74 -6.91 9.45
N VAL A 135 -8.49 -7.01 10.74
CA VAL A 135 -8.13 -8.27 11.42
C VAL A 135 -9.26 -9.28 11.37
N ASP A 136 -10.49 -8.84 11.61
CA ASP A 136 -11.69 -9.68 11.56
C ASP A 136 -11.98 -10.14 10.11
N LEU A 137 -11.85 -9.25 9.12
CA LEU A 137 -11.91 -9.59 7.69
C LEU A 137 -10.88 -10.65 7.31
N HIS A 138 -9.65 -10.50 7.76
CA HIS A 138 -8.62 -11.50 7.51
C HIS A 138 -9.02 -12.87 8.10
N ALA A 139 -9.52 -12.90 9.33
CA ALA A 139 -9.99 -14.14 9.96
C ALA A 139 -11.13 -14.78 9.15
N TYR A 140 -12.09 -13.98 8.70
CA TYR A 140 -13.18 -14.44 7.84
C TYR A 140 -12.66 -14.99 6.51
N LEU A 141 -11.84 -14.24 5.77
CA LEU A 141 -11.28 -14.68 4.50
C LEU A 141 -10.50 -16.00 4.65
N ARG A 142 -9.73 -16.15 5.72
CA ARG A 142 -8.99 -17.38 6.03
C ARG A 142 -9.87 -18.57 6.37
N SER A 143 -11.12 -18.36 6.76
CA SER A 143 -12.08 -19.41 7.09
C SER A 143 -12.79 -19.98 5.86
N LEU A 144 -12.74 -19.31 4.73
CA LEU A 144 -13.38 -19.74 3.49
C LEU A 144 -12.67 -21.00 2.92
N LYS A 145 -13.46 -21.94 2.45
CA LYS A 145 -13.00 -23.24 1.95
C LYS A 145 -13.39 -23.43 0.49
#